data_3ef1e62fa03773b883822a7f37bcc28b
#
_entry.id   3ef1e62fa03773b883822a7f37bcc28b
#
_cell.length_a   1.000
_cell.length_b   1.000
_cell.length_c   1.000
_cell.angle_alpha   90.00
_cell.angle_beta   90.00
_cell.angle_gamma   90.00
#
_symmetry.space_group_name_H-M   'P 1'
#
loop_
_entity.id
_entity.type
_entity.pdbx_description
1 polymer ?
#
loop_
_entity_poly.entity_id
_entity_poly.type
_entity_poly.pdbx_seq_one_letter_code
_entity_poly.pdbx_strand_id
1 'polypeptide(L)'
;KLLLFFSAILLMVYGIIYACADGDYGDFSFDSNFTPETFVDASYEPLFLSGDVFYSIRFEDNYNTRFNESIRADWETYLKGKADSATVHYFLFDSSAVAVQDIYAFYKTKKSTKNVVKWESKLKLKDSKIKNFIDFLFLAKQVEKVSVNADYWSYDPVAVKTFEDVGTVKAIENNYKNTKDAFLKNRYWFQTMKAY
;
A
#
# COMPACT_ATOMS: atom_id res chain seq x y z
N LYS A 1 57.17 17.69 21.91
CA LYS A 1 56.00 18.26 22.60
C LYS A 1 54.84 18.50 21.59
N LEU A 2 55.14 19.12 20.44
CA LEU A 2 54.13 19.40 19.41
C LEU A 2 53.48 18.10 18.84
N LEU A 3 54.28 17.06 18.60
CA LEU A 3 53.87 15.77 18.08
C LEU A 3 52.93 15.02 19.05
N LEU A 4 53.21 15.11 20.35
CA LEU A 4 52.34 14.57 21.40
C LEU A 4 50.98 15.30 21.48
N PHE A 5 51.01 16.60 21.26
CA PHE A 5 49.77 17.40 21.23
C PHE A 5 48.88 17.03 20.03
N PHE A 6 49.45 16.87 18.84
CA PHE A 6 48.69 16.43 17.66
C PHE A 6 48.18 15.00 17.79
N SER A 7 48.95 14.09 18.40
CA SER A 7 48.47 12.70 18.62
C SER A 7 47.32 12.65 19.63
N ALA A 8 47.33 13.48 20.65
CA ALA A 8 46.24 13.59 21.63
C ALA A 8 44.95 14.14 20.99
N ILE A 9 45.07 15.15 20.11
CA ILE A 9 43.90 15.66 19.34
C ILE A 9 43.35 14.59 18.42
N LEU A 10 44.19 13.86 17.72
CA LEU A 10 43.80 12.79 16.77
C LEU A 10 43.08 11.65 17.52
N LEU A 11 43.55 11.28 18.71
CA LEU A 11 42.88 10.29 19.56
C LEU A 11 41.53 10.79 20.10
N MET A 12 41.42 12.09 20.46
CA MET A 12 40.16 12.68 20.88
C MET A 12 39.12 12.67 19.71
N VAL A 13 39.55 13.11 18.53
CA VAL A 13 38.67 13.11 17.34
C VAL A 13 38.26 11.70 16.98
N TYR A 14 39.17 10.74 17.05
CA TYR A 14 38.86 9.32 16.81
C TYR A 14 37.86 8.78 17.84
N GLY A 15 38.06 9.11 19.12
CA GLY A 15 37.14 8.72 20.20
C GLY A 15 35.75 9.32 20.04
N ILE A 16 35.66 10.59 19.62
CA ILE A 16 34.35 11.24 19.35
C ILE A 16 33.65 10.61 18.15
N ILE A 17 34.39 10.33 17.08
CA ILE A 17 33.82 9.64 15.89
C ILE A 17 33.31 8.25 16.27
N TYR A 18 34.05 7.49 17.06
CA TYR A 18 33.65 6.17 17.52
C TYR A 18 32.43 6.23 18.47
N ALA A 19 32.42 7.19 19.40
CA ALA A 19 31.32 7.35 20.34
C ALA A 19 30.01 7.86 19.70
N CYS A 20 30.14 8.65 18.61
CA CYS A 20 28.96 9.13 17.88
C CYS A 20 28.59 8.26 16.65
N ALA A 21 29.53 7.42 16.17
CA ALA A 21 29.30 6.53 15.02
C ALA A 21 28.86 5.13 15.44
N ASP A 22 28.76 4.90 16.74
CA ASP A 22 28.21 3.63 17.25
C ASP A 22 26.68 3.62 17.20
N GLY A 23 26.17 4.12 16.11
CA GLY A 23 24.90 3.74 15.59
C GLY A 23 25.02 2.45 14.81
N ASP A 24 25.87 1.51 15.26
CA ASP A 24 25.65 0.12 14.94
C ASP A 24 24.40 -0.30 15.73
N TYR A 25 23.26 0.06 15.15
CA TYR A 25 22.02 -0.65 15.41
C TYR A 25 22.19 -2.07 14.79
N GLY A 26 23.35 -2.67 15.08
CA GLY A 26 23.61 -4.07 14.89
C GLY A 26 22.53 -4.78 15.66
N ASP A 27 21.69 -5.44 14.94
CA ASP A 27 20.91 -6.60 15.38
C ASP A 27 20.51 -6.49 16.87
N PHE A 28 19.78 -5.43 17.24
CA PHE A 28 18.90 -5.54 18.37
C PHE A 28 17.77 -6.48 17.90
N SER A 29 18.10 -7.75 17.81
CA SER A 29 17.12 -8.77 18.06
C SER A 29 16.65 -8.47 19.48
N PHE A 30 15.58 -7.72 19.59
CA PHE A 30 14.80 -7.74 20.80
C PHE A 30 14.23 -9.14 20.87
N ASP A 31 15.09 -10.08 21.29
CA ASP A 31 14.67 -11.38 21.77
C ASP A 31 13.85 -11.15 23.03
N SER A 32 12.72 -10.51 22.83
CA SER A 32 11.70 -10.44 23.84
C SER A 32 11.25 -11.88 24.04
N ASN A 33 11.50 -12.43 25.21
CA ASN A 33 10.93 -13.70 25.65
C ASN A 33 9.39 -13.72 25.61
N PHE A 34 8.78 -12.67 25.09
CA PHE A 34 7.36 -12.44 24.93
C PHE A 34 6.94 -12.29 23.48
N THR A 35 7.71 -12.84 22.53
CA THR A 35 7.25 -12.92 21.14
C THR A 35 6.06 -13.87 21.09
N PRO A 36 4.89 -13.42 20.64
CA PRO A 36 3.69 -14.27 20.54
C PRO A 36 3.96 -15.59 19.81
N GLU A 37 4.85 -15.57 18.83
CA GLU A 37 5.23 -16.72 18.02
C GLU A 37 5.80 -17.90 18.85
N THR A 38 6.40 -17.60 20.00
CA THR A 38 6.98 -18.63 20.89
C THR A 38 5.90 -19.40 21.67
N PHE A 39 4.72 -18.80 21.85
CA PHE A 39 3.69 -19.32 22.76
C PHE A 39 2.38 -19.68 22.07
N VAL A 40 2.24 -19.40 20.78
CA VAL A 40 1.00 -19.57 20.03
C VAL A 40 1.18 -20.62 18.94
N ASP A 41 0.11 -21.35 18.69
CA ASP A 41 0.08 -22.29 17.58
C ASP A 41 0.30 -21.58 16.25
N ALA A 42 1.07 -22.17 15.36
CA ALA A 42 1.40 -21.62 14.04
C ALA A 42 0.14 -21.25 13.20
N SER A 43 -1.03 -21.80 13.51
CA SER A 43 -2.29 -21.43 12.85
C SER A 43 -2.70 -19.98 13.11
N TYR A 44 -2.17 -19.37 14.16
CA TYR A 44 -2.40 -17.95 14.48
C TYR A 44 -1.34 -17.00 13.89
N GLU A 45 -0.31 -17.55 13.27
CA GLU A 45 0.79 -16.76 12.69
C GLU A 45 0.31 -15.60 11.78
N PRO A 46 -0.73 -15.76 10.95
CA PRO A 46 -1.26 -14.65 10.17
C PRO A 46 -1.83 -13.49 10.99
N LEU A 47 -2.15 -13.70 12.24
CA LEU A 47 -2.71 -12.68 13.15
C LEU A 47 -1.62 -11.96 13.95
N PHE A 48 -0.44 -12.55 14.05
CA PHE A 48 0.71 -11.98 14.71
C PHE A 48 1.70 -11.50 13.66
N LEU A 49 1.95 -10.22 13.65
CA LEU A 49 3.09 -9.70 12.93
C LEU A 49 4.32 -10.22 13.68
N SER A 50 5.30 -10.78 12.97
CA SER A 50 6.57 -11.15 13.59
C SER A 50 7.15 -9.95 14.35
N GLY A 51 7.88 -10.20 15.43
CA GLY A 51 8.50 -9.14 16.22
C GLY A 51 9.28 -8.17 15.34
N ASP A 52 10.01 -8.69 14.37
CA ASP A 52 10.75 -7.89 13.38
C ASP A 52 9.85 -6.97 12.56
N VAL A 53 8.67 -7.41 12.19
CA VAL A 53 7.72 -6.59 11.42
C VAL A 53 6.96 -5.63 12.32
N PHE A 54 6.66 -6.03 13.56
CA PHE A 54 5.90 -5.20 14.49
C PHE A 54 6.77 -4.12 15.14
N TYR A 55 8.00 -4.45 15.53
CA TYR A 55 8.92 -3.52 16.20
C TYR A 55 9.92 -2.86 15.28
N SER A 56 10.16 -3.38 14.09
CA SER A 56 10.89 -2.64 13.07
C SER A 56 9.99 -1.56 12.48
N ILE A 57 9.62 -0.63 13.32
CA ILE A 57 9.28 0.74 12.87
C ILE A 57 10.60 1.29 12.33
N ARG A 58 11.10 0.66 11.30
CA ARG A 58 12.25 1.18 10.60
C ARG A 58 11.76 2.33 9.77
N PHE A 59 12.53 3.36 9.73
CA PHE A 59 12.48 4.52 8.85
C PHE A 59 12.58 4.13 7.35
N GLU A 60 12.22 2.90 7.01
CA GLU A 60 12.25 2.41 5.64
C GLU A 60 10.91 2.71 4.99
N ASP A 61 10.99 3.43 3.86
CA ASP A 61 9.87 3.86 3.01
C ASP A 61 8.98 2.71 2.49
N ASN A 62 9.32 1.46 2.79
CA ASN A 62 8.65 0.27 2.27
C ASN A 62 7.40 -0.17 3.07
N TYR A 63 7.10 0.47 4.18
CA TYR A 63 5.97 0.08 5.03
C TYR A 63 4.63 0.07 4.28
N ASN A 64 4.42 1.05 3.41
CA ASN A 64 3.18 1.18 2.64
C ASN A 64 3.09 0.21 1.45
N THR A 65 4.19 -0.39 1.02
CA THR A 65 4.25 -1.23 -0.18
C THR A 65 4.35 -2.72 0.11
N ARG A 66 4.52 -3.10 1.37
CA ARG A 66 4.75 -4.50 1.79
C ARG A 66 3.70 -5.51 1.30
N PHE A 67 2.46 -5.08 1.09
CA PHE A 67 1.39 -5.94 0.60
C PHE A 67 1.16 -5.85 -0.91
N ASN A 68 1.87 -4.98 -1.62
CA ASN A 68 1.61 -4.73 -3.03
C ASN A 68 1.75 -5.98 -3.90
N GLU A 69 2.77 -6.80 -3.65
CA GLU A 69 2.97 -8.05 -4.38
C GLU A 69 1.82 -9.03 -4.17
N SER A 70 1.39 -9.19 -2.92
CA SER A 70 0.26 -10.07 -2.58
C SER A 70 -1.03 -9.56 -3.20
N ILE A 71 -1.30 -8.27 -3.12
CA ILE A 71 -2.49 -7.64 -3.73
C ILE A 71 -2.48 -7.83 -5.25
N ARG A 72 -1.32 -7.63 -5.90
CA ARG A 72 -1.16 -7.85 -7.33
C ARG A 72 -1.46 -9.30 -7.71
N ALA A 73 -0.86 -10.27 -7.00
CA ALA A 73 -1.06 -11.69 -7.26
C ALA A 73 -2.53 -12.12 -7.12
N ASP A 74 -3.23 -11.60 -6.12
CA ASP A 74 -4.68 -11.83 -5.93
C ASP A 74 -5.49 -11.33 -7.14
N TRP A 75 -5.20 -10.12 -7.61
CA TRP A 75 -5.89 -9.57 -8.78
C TRP A 75 -5.54 -10.31 -10.07
N GLU A 76 -4.29 -10.73 -10.27
CA GLU A 76 -3.90 -11.58 -11.41
C GLU A 76 -4.67 -12.90 -11.42
N THR A 77 -4.80 -13.51 -10.25
CA THR A 77 -5.59 -14.73 -10.06
C THR A 77 -7.05 -14.50 -10.40
N TYR A 78 -7.64 -13.39 -9.98
CA TYR A 78 -9.01 -13.01 -10.34
C TYR A 78 -9.15 -12.79 -11.84
N LEU A 79 -8.23 -12.06 -12.46
CA LEU A 79 -8.29 -11.68 -13.88
C LEU A 79 -7.98 -12.83 -14.83
N LYS A 80 -7.36 -13.90 -14.38
CA LYS A 80 -7.06 -15.11 -15.18
C LYS A 80 -6.40 -14.80 -16.53
N GLY A 81 -5.35 -13.97 -16.53
CA GLY A 81 -4.58 -13.63 -17.74
C GLY A 81 -5.29 -12.69 -18.74
N LYS A 82 -6.31 -11.95 -18.29
CA LYS A 82 -6.97 -10.91 -19.13
C LYS A 82 -6.20 -9.59 -19.19
N ALA A 83 -5.25 -9.41 -18.30
CA ALA A 83 -4.23 -8.37 -18.29
C ALA A 83 -2.90 -8.98 -17.85
N ASP A 84 -1.79 -8.43 -18.31
CA ASP A 84 -0.46 -8.85 -17.86
C ASP A 84 -0.12 -8.25 -16.47
N SER A 85 0.87 -8.84 -15.80
CA SER A 85 1.31 -8.45 -14.46
C SER A 85 1.70 -6.97 -14.36
N ALA A 86 2.44 -6.45 -15.33
CA ALA A 86 2.86 -5.05 -15.34
C ALA A 86 1.66 -4.09 -15.48
N THR A 87 0.66 -4.47 -16.28
CA THR A 87 -0.58 -3.70 -16.42
C THR A 87 -1.40 -3.73 -15.14
N VAL A 88 -1.52 -4.88 -14.48
CA VAL A 88 -2.21 -4.98 -13.18
C VAL A 88 -1.52 -4.13 -12.13
N HIS A 89 -0.19 -4.22 -12.02
CA HIS A 89 0.61 -3.39 -11.11
C HIS A 89 0.37 -1.90 -11.35
N TYR A 90 0.51 -1.46 -12.60
CA TYR A 90 0.30 -0.07 -12.96
C TYR A 90 -1.06 0.46 -12.53
N PHE A 91 -2.14 -0.28 -12.81
CA PHE A 91 -3.48 0.18 -12.46
C PHE A 91 -3.76 0.17 -10.97
N LEU A 92 -3.18 -0.75 -10.23
CA LEU A 92 -3.34 -0.81 -8.77
C LEU A 92 -2.60 0.32 -8.05
N PHE A 93 -1.34 0.59 -8.43
CA PHE A 93 -0.44 1.40 -7.62
C PHE A 93 0.01 2.70 -8.29
N ASP A 94 0.28 2.70 -9.59
CA ASP A 94 0.92 3.82 -10.27
C ASP A 94 -0.07 4.72 -11.03
N SER A 95 -1.27 4.21 -11.34
CA SER A 95 -2.21 4.95 -12.16
C SER A 95 -2.85 6.12 -11.42
N SER A 96 -2.99 7.25 -12.10
CA SER A 96 -3.78 8.36 -11.59
C SER A 96 -5.27 8.06 -11.61
N ALA A 97 -6.03 8.73 -10.73
CA ALA A 97 -7.49 8.66 -10.74
C ALA A 97 -8.09 9.03 -12.10
N VAL A 98 -7.48 9.99 -12.82
CA VAL A 98 -7.92 10.42 -14.17
C VAL A 98 -7.76 9.29 -15.18
N ALA A 99 -6.65 8.54 -15.15
CA ALA A 99 -6.43 7.44 -16.06
C ALA A 99 -7.48 6.32 -15.91
N VAL A 100 -7.84 6.01 -14.67
CA VAL A 100 -8.91 5.05 -14.37
C VAL A 100 -10.28 5.59 -14.77
N GLN A 101 -10.54 6.88 -14.49
CA GLN A 101 -11.80 7.55 -14.83
C GLN A 101 -12.09 7.51 -16.33
N ASP A 102 -11.09 7.73 -17.17
CA ASP A 102 -11.26 7.67 -18.63
C ASP A 102 -11.74 6.30 -19.11
N ILE A 103 -11.15 5.23 -18.59
CA ILE A 103 -11.55 3.86 -18.96
C ILE A 103 -12.93 3.52 -18.37
N TYR A 104 -13.20 3.96 -17.14
CA TYR A 104 -14.51 3.81 -16.53
C TYR A 104 -15.61 4.53 -17.35
N ALA A 105 -15.35 5.77 -17.77
CA ALA A 105 -16.25 6.55 -18.61
C ALA A 105 -16.52 5.87 -19.98
N PHE A 106 -15.51 5.20 -20.55
CA PHE A 106 -15.69 4.42 -21.78
C PHE A 106 -16.76 3.34 -21.63
N TYR A 107 -16.83 2.64 -20.49
CA TYR A 107 -17.89 1.65 -20.27
C TYR A 107 -19.28 2.27 -20.22
N LYS A 108 -19.41 3.53 -19.80
CA LYS A 108 -20.70 4.23 -19.71
C LYS A 108 -21.09 4.89 -21.04
N THR A 109 -20.15 5.57 -21.69
CA THR A 109 -20.44 6.45 -22.83
C THR A 109 -20.10 5.83 -24.18
N LYS A 110 -19.29 4.77 -24.21
CA LYS A 110 -18.69 4.15 -25.40
C LYS A 110 -17.81 5.10 -26.23
N LYS A 111 -17.47 6.27 -25.66
CA LYS A 111 -16.56 7.22 -26.31
C LYS A 111 -15.12 6.82 -26.01
N SER A 112 -14.33 6.58 -27.06
CA SER A 112 -12.92 6.27 -26.92
C SER A 112 -12.09 7.56 -26.80
N THR A 113 -11.17 7.59 -25.84
CA THR A 113 -10.17 8.64 -25.67
C THR A 113 -8.79 8.10 -26.04
N LYS A 114 -7.79 8.99 -26.20
CA LYS A 114 -6.38 8.56 -26.43
C LYS A 114 -5.91 7.57 -25.37
N ASN A 115 -6.34 7.76 -24.13
CA ASN A 115 -5.99 6.88 -23.02
C ASN A 115 -6.65 5.49 -23.15
N VAL A 116 -7.91 5.44 -23.54
CA VAL A 116 -8.62 4.18 -23.80
C VAL A 116 -7.93 3.39 -24.93
N VAL A 117 -7.60 4.06 -26.05
CA VAL A 117 -6.89 3.43 -27.17
C VAL A 117 -5.54 2.85 -26.73
N LYS A 118 -4.78 3.59 -25.91
CA LYS A 118 -3.49 3.13 -25.36
C LYS A 118 -3.63 1.81 -24.60
N TRP A 119 -4.70 1.65 -23.83
CA TRP A 119 -4.89 0.50 -22.94
C TRP A 119 -5.70 -0.64 -23.55
N GLU A 120 -6.41 -0.39 -24.66
CA GLU A 120 -7.24 -1.41 -25.33
C GLU A 120 -6.45 -2.65 -25.79
N SER A 121 -5.16 -2.46 -26.15
CA SER A 121 -4.28 -3.56 -26.53
C SER A 121 -3.79 -4.40 -25.33
N LYS A 122 -3.74 -3.84 -24.14
CA LYS A 122 -3.23 -4.47 -22.91
C LYS A 122 -4.33 -4.98 -22.00
N LEU A 123 -5.48 -4.33 -22.01
CA LEU A 123 -6.69 -4.70 -21.28
C LEU A 123 -7.74 -5.24 -22.24
N LYS A 124 -8.23 -6.42 -22.00
CA LYS A 124 -9.37 -6.96 -22.75
C LYS A 124 -10.66 -6.25 -22.34
N LEU A 125 -10.83 -4.99 -22.74
CA LEU A 125 -11.90 -4.09 -22.26
C LEU A 125 -13.33 -4.64 -22.45
N LYS A 126 -13.54 -5.61 -23.32
CA LYS A 126 -14.83 -6.28 -23.50
C LYS A 126 -15.10 -7.38 -22.45
N ASP A 127 -14.08 -7.78 -21.70
CA ASP A 127 -14.19 -8.82 -20.69
C ASP A 127 -14.85 -8.29 -19.41
N SER A 128 -15.77 -9.06 -18.85
CA SER A 128 -16.52 -8.67 -17.65
C SER A 128 -15.64 -8.54 -16.40
N LYS A 129 -14.58 -9.34 -16.28
CA LYS A 129 -13.63 -9.25 -15.16
C LYS A 129 -12.79 -7.98 -15.22
N ILE A 130 -12.36 -7.58 -16.42
CA ILE A 130 -11.68 -6.30 -16.64
C ILE A 130 -12.62 -5.14 -16.30
N LYS A 131 -13.89 -5.22 -16.74
CA LYS A 131 -14.87 -4.20 -16.36
C LYS A 131 -15.03 -4.09 -14.84
N ASN A 132 -15.18 -5.22 -14.15
CA ASN A 132 -15.29 -5.25 -12.69
C ASN A 132 -14.04 -4.69 -12.00
N PHE A 133 -12.87 -4.98 -12.54
CA PHE A 133 -11.60 -4.44 -12.04
C PHE A 133 -11.55 -2.91 -12.17
N ILE A 134 -11.93 -2.37 -13.31
CA ILE A 134 -11.98 -0.92 -13.53
C ILE A 134 -13.08 -0.25 -12.67
N ASP A 135 -14.27 -0.88 -12.55
CA ASP A 135 -15.34 -0.38 -11.68
C ASP A 135 -14.87 -0.31 -10.21
N PHE A 136 -14.16 -1.34 -9.74
CA PHE A 136 -13.55 -1.34 -8.41
C PHE A 136 -12.49 -0.25 -8.25
N LEU A 137 -11.55 -0.16 -9.18
CA LEU A 137 -10.47 0.83 -9.13
C LEU A 137 -10.99 2.26 -9.13
N PHE A 138 -12.02 2.53 -9.93
CA PHE A 138 -12.64 3.86 -9.97
C PHE A 138 -13.10 4.30 -8.58
N LEU A 139 -13.79 3.43 -7.85
CA LEU A 139 -14.27 3.71 -6.49
C LEU A 139 -13.11 3.76 -5.48
N ALA A 140 -12.16 2.82 -5.56
CA ALA A 140 -11.01 2.78 -4.68
C ALA A 140 -10.15 4.05 -4.79
N LYS A 141 -9.93 4.57 -5.99
CA LYS A 141 -9.20 5.82 -6.22
C LYS A 141 -9.92 7.08 -5.70
N GLN A 142 -11.23 7.06 -5.54
CA GLN A 142 -11.94 8.14 -4.85
C GLN A 142 -11.66 8.11 -3.34
N VAL A 143 -11.70 6.92 -2.72
CA VAL A 143 -11.42 6.75 -1.29
C VAL A 143 -9.94 7.01 -0.97
N GLU A 144 -9.02 6.65 -1.87
CA GLU A 144 -7.58 6.86 -1.71
C GLU A 144 -7.21 8.32 -1.40
N LYS A 145 -7.94 9.28 -1.97
CA LYS A 145 -7.68 10.73 -1.78
C LYS A 145 -7.72 11.18 -0.32
N VAL A 146 -8.47 10.50 0.52
CA VAL A 146 -8.65 10.85 1.94
C VAL A 146 -7.97 9.88 2.89
N SER A 147 -7.57 8.70 2.41
CA SER A 147 -6.96 7.66 3.24
C SER A 147 -5.44 7.75 3.36
N VAL A 148 -4.80 8.67 2.63
CA VAL A 148 -3.35 8.87 2.70
C VAL A 148 -3.05 10.02 3.66
N ASN A 149 -2.49 9.69 4.82
CA ASN A 149 -1.89 10.69 5.71
C ASN A 149 -0.48 11.00 5.21
N ALA A 150 -0.28 12.23 4.74
CA ALA A 150 1.01 12.65 4.18
C ALA A 150 2.05 13.06 5.23
N ASP A 151 1.68 13.21 6.51
CA ASP A 151 2.56 13.80 7.50
C ASP A 151 2.64 12.96 8.78
N TYR A 152 3.57 12.02 8.78
CA TYR A 152 3.85 11.12 9.90
C TYR A 152 4.59 11.82 11.08
N TRP A 153 5.15 12.99 10.84
CA TRP A 153 6.02 13.71 11.79
C TRP A 153 5.45 15.02 12.32
N SER A 154 4.16 15.30 12.01
CA SER A 154 3.52 16.48 12.57
C SER A 154 3.24 16.27 14.06
N TYR A 155 3.81 17.11 14.89
CA TYR A 155 3.48 17.18 16.33
C TYR A 155 2.08 17.75 16.57
N ASP A 156 1.48 18.36 15.57
CA ASP A 156 0.10 18.85 15.63
C ASP A 156 -0.88 17.71 15.32
N PRO A 157 -2.02 17.67 16.01
CA PRO A 157 -3.06 16.70 15.70
C PRO A 157 -3.49 16.84 14.24
N VAL A 158 -3.22 15.82 13.44
CA VAL A 158 -3.66 15.80 12.04
C VAL A 158 -5.18 15.79 12.02
N ALA A 159 -5.80 16.80 11.39
CA ALA A 159 -7.23 16.81 11.23
C ALA A 159 -7.69 15.56 10.48
N VAL A 160 -8.64 14.83 11.08
CA VAL A 160 -9.23 13.65 10.47
C VAL A 160 -9.94 14.10 9.19
N LYS A 161 -9.46 13.63 8.04
CA LYS A 161 -10.14 13.87 6.76
C LYS A 161 -11.32 12.92 6.67
N THR A 162 -12.53 13.45 6.75
CA THR A 162 -13.74 12.68 6.51
C THR A 162 -14.00 12.57 5.00
N PHE A 163 -14.47 11.40 4.58
CA PHE A 163 -14.86 11.18 3.20
C PHE A 163 -16.30 11.71 2.99
N GLU A 164 -16.44 12.87 2.37
CA GLU A 164 -17.73 13.57 2.26
C GLU A 164 -18.58 13.10 1.07
N ASP A 165 -18.04 12.33 0.14
CA ASP A 165 -18.78 11.87 -1.05
C ASP A 165 -19.70 10.69 -0.71
N VAL A 166 -20.87 11.01 -0.18
CA VAL A 166 -21.94 10.05 0.12
C VAL A 166 -22.34 9.22 -1.11
N GLY A 167 -22.21 9.78 -2.32
CA GLY A 167 -22.52 9.08 -3.57
C GLY A 167 -21.57 7.90 -3.79
N THR A 168 -20.28 8.13 -3.61
CA THR A 168 -19.25 7.07 -3.71
C THR A 168 -19.42 6.02 -2.61
N VAL A 169 -19.68 6.41 -1.36
CA VAL A 169 -19.94 5.45 -0.26
C VAL A 169 -21.11 4.53 -0.61
N LYS A 170 -22.24 5.09 -1.03
CA LYS A 170 -23.43 4.32 -1.46
C LYS A 170 -23.13 3.40 -2.64
N ALA A 171 -22.30 3.84 -3.60
CA ALA A 171 -21.93 3.01 -4.75
C ALA A 171 -21.08 1.80 -4.31
N ILE A 172 -20.12 1.99 -3.39
CA ILE A 172 -19.30 0.91 -2.82
C ILE A 172 -20.19 -0.09 -2.08
N GLU A 173 -21.07 0.38 -1.20
CA GLU A 173 -22.02 -0.47 -0.45
C GLU A 173 -22.94 -1.27 -1.37
N ASN A 174 -23.48 -0.63 -2.42
CA ASN A 174 -24.32 -1.30 -3.39
C ASN A 174 -23.57 -2.41 -4.13
N ASN A 175 -22.33 -2.15 -4.53
CA ASN A 175 -21.50 -3.17 -5.14
C ASN A 175 -21.18 -4.31 -4.17
N TYR A 176 -20.89 -4.00 -2.91
CA TYR A 176 -20.72 -5.00 -1.86
C TYR A 176 -21.95 -5.89 -1.69
N LYS A 177 -23.13 -5.29 -1.60
CA LYS A 177 -24.40 -6.01 -1.39
C LYS A 177 -24.80 -6.87 -2.61
N ASN A 178 -24.56 -6.37 -3.83
CA ASN A 178 -25.06 -6.96 -5.05
C ASN A 178 -24.09 -7.95 -5.73
N THR A 179 -22.77 -7.87 -5.44
CA THR A 179 -21.82 -8.81 -6.04
C THR A 179 -21.97 -10.21 -5.42
N LYS A 180 -22.00 -11.22 -6.30
CA LYS A 180 -21.97 -12.63 -5.90
C LYS A 180 -20.54 -13.21 -5.89
N ASP A 181 -19.58 -12.49 -6.46
CA ASP A 181 -18.19 -12.91 -6.50
C ASP A 181 -17.55 -12.63 -5.15
N ALA A 182 -17.06 -13.69 -4.48
CA ALA A 182 -16.50 -13.61 -3.13
C ALA A 182 -15.25 -12.72 -3.07
N PHE A 183 -14.40 -12.76 -4.11
CA PHE A 183 -13.22 -11.93 -4.18
C PHE A 183 -13.57 -10.43 -4.23
N LEU A 184 -14.45 -10.05 -5.13
CA LEU A 184 -14.92 -8.66 -5.25
C LEU A 184 -15.67 -8.20 -4.00
N LYS A 185 -16.47 -9.10 -3.41
CA LYS A 185 -17.21 -8.80 -2.18
C LYS A 185 -16.28 -8.39 -1.04
N ASN A 186 -15.19 -9.14 -0.84
CA ASN A 186 -14.18 -8.82 0.16
C ASN A 186 -13.48 -7.49 -0.14
N ARG A 187 -13.17 -7.21 -1.41
CA ARG A 187 -12.54 -5.94 -1.82
C ARG A 187 -13.47 -4.74 -1.60
N TYR A 188 -14.75 -4.84 -1.94
CA TYR A 188 -15.73 -3.78 -1.68
C TYR A 188 -16.00 -3.59 -0.19
N TRP A 189 -16.04 -4.68 0.59
CA TRP A 189 -16.14 -4.59 2.04
C TRP A 189 -15.00 -3.76 2.63
N PHE A 190 -13.77 -4.05 2.22
CA PHE A 190 -12.61 -3.28 2.69
C PHE A 190 -12.68 -1.81 2.30
N GLN A 191 -13.12 -1.49 1.07
CA GLN A 191 -13.32 -0.10 0.66
C GLN A 191 -14.43 0.60 1.45
N THR A 192 -15.49 -0.12 1.81
CA THR A 192 -16.54 0.41 2.70
C THR A 192 -15.94 0.81 4.05
N MET A 193 -15.15 -0.07 4.67
CA MET A 193 -14.47 0.21 5.95
C MET A 193 -13.54 1.43 5.87
N LYS A 194 -12.87 1.64 4.74
CA LYS A 194 -11.99 2.80 4.54
C LYS A 194 -12.75 4.10 4.32
N ALA A 195 -13.97 4.04 3.84
CA ALA A 195 -14.78 5.20 3.49
C ALA A 195 -15.59 5.73 4.68
N TYR A 196 -15.71 4.98 5.77
CA TYR A 196 -16.31 5.35 7.05
C TYR A 196 -15.25 5.74 8.07
#